data_62ed1453f997dc32469e907880775a7f
#
_entry.id   62ed1453f997dc32469e907880775a7f
#
_cell.length_a   1.000
_cell.length_b   1.000
_cell.length_c   1.000
_cell.angle_alpha   90.00
_cell.angle_beta   90.00
_cell.angle_gamma   90.00
#
_symmetry.space_group_name_H-M   'P 1'
#
loop_
_entity.id
_entity.type
_entity.pdbx_description
1 polymer ?
#
loop_
_entity_poly.entity_id
_entity_poly.type
_entity_poly.pdbx_seq_one_letter_code
_entity_poly.pdbx_strand_id
1 'polypeptide(L)'
;MKSTKYGVTIQPFAKRHFIKTFEKKYKGAWDITLKAITEEFEKIDILFLKTIAEQITDKKNDIVICKTEFKISGTQDSRHASGNRCIVAMCKSMATVEVLLVYAKTDIHGSNETAQWKGLIKENYPEYRGIL
;
A
#
# COMPACT_ATOMS: atom_id res chain seq x y z
N MET A 1 -16.30 12.65 -17.62
CA MET A 1 -14.88 12.28 -17.64
C MET A 1 -14.72 10.89 -17.07
N LYS A 2 -14.11 9.99 -17.81
CA LYS A 2 -13.89 8.63 -17.31
C LYS A 2 -12.68 8.59 -16.39
N SER A 3 -12.84 8.07 -15.17
CA SER A 3 -11.71 7.82 -14.30
C SER A 3 -10.94 6.60 -14.80
N THR A 4 -9.62 6.64 -14.67
CA THR A 4 -8.76 5.53 -15.06
C THR A 4 -8.95 4.37 -14.09
N LYS A 5 -9.12 3.17 -14.63
CA LYS A 5 -9.11 1.95 -13.83
C LYS A 5 -7.71 1.34 -13.90
N TYR A 6 -7.10 1.14 -12.73
CA TYR A 6 -5.75 0.60 -12.62
C TYR A 6 -5.78 -0.90 -12.40
N GLY A 7 -4.84 -1.61 -13.02
CA GLY A 7 -4.61 -3.02 -12.72
C GLY A 7 -3.78 -3.14 -11.47
N VAL A 8 -4.24 -3.92 -10.49
CA VAL A 8 -3.58 -4.06 -9.19
C VAL A 8 -2.89 -5.40 -9.08
N THR A 9 -1.61 -5.39 -8.71
CA THR A 9 -0.81 -6.60 -8.48
C THR A 9 -0.19 -6.53 -7.09
N ILE A 10 -0.31 -7.62 -6.33
CA ILE A 10 0.35 -7.72 -5.03
C ILE A 10 1.66 -8.47 -5.25
N GLN A 11 2.78 -7.82 -4.93
CA GLN A 11 4.10 -8.40 -5.15
C GLN A 11 4.36 -9.58 -4.22
N PRO A 12 5.10 -10.62 -4.70
CA PRO A 12 5.36 -11.81 -3.89
C PRO A 12 6.02 -11.52 -2.54
N PHE A 13 6.89 -10.52 -2.47
CA PHE A 13 7.52 -10.12 -1.20
C PHE A 13 6.47 -9.71 -0.16
N ALA A 14 5.50 -8.89 -0.57
CA ALA A 14 4.42 -8.46 0.33
C ALA A 14 3.59 -9.66 0.80
N LYS A 15 3.29 -10.59 -0.10
CA LYS A 15 2.54 -11.80 0.25
C LYS A 15 3.27 -12.67 1.28
N ARG A 16 4.57 -12.90 1.08
CA ARG A 16 5.34 -13.79 1.94
C ARG A 16 5.65 -13.22 3.30
N HIS A 17 5.97 -11.92 3.38
CA HIS A 17 6.49 -11.33 4.61
C HIS A 17 5.41 -10.75 5.52
N PHE A 18 4.33 -10.25 4.94
CA PHE A 18 3.35 -9.47 5.73
C PHE A 18 1.93 -10.03 5.66
N ILE A 19 1.44 -10.35 4.47
CA ILE A 19 0.04 -10.76 4.29
C ILE A 19 -0.29 -12.04 5.05
N LYS A 20 0.64 -12.99 5.12
CA LYS A 20 0.43 -14.23 5.86
C LYS A 20 0.09 -13.97 7.33
N THR A 21 0.70 -12.97 7.93
CA THR A 21 0.42 -12.59 9.33
C THR A 21 -1.01 -12.08 9.47
N PHE A 22 -1.44 -11.23 8.53
CA PHE A 22 -2.81 -10.73 8.52
C PHE A 22 -3.83 -11.86 8.31
N GLU A 23 -3.53 -12.79 7.39
CA GLU A 23 -4.40 -13.94 7.14
C GLU A 23 -4.61 -14.78 8.39
N LYS A 24 -3.55 -15.02 9.16
CA LYS A 24 -3.63 -15.79 10.40
C LYS A 24 -4.39 -15.05 11.50
N LYS A 25 -4.13 -13.75 11.63
CA LYS A 25 -4.71 -12.93 12.69
C LYS A 25 -6.18 -12.60 12.45
N TYR A 26 -6.55 -12.38 11.20
CA TYR A 26 -7.89 -11.89 10.83
C TYR A 26 -8.58 -12.83 9.84
N LYS A 27 -8.71 -14.11 10.20
CA LYS A 27 -9.34 -15.12 9.35
C LYS A 27 -10.72 -14.66 8.88
N GLY A 28 -10.99 -14.80 7.58
CA GLY A 28 -12.24 -14.35 6.98
C GLY A 28 -12.31 -12.86 6.76
N ALA A 29 -12.05 -12.06 7.78
CA ALA A 29 -12.05 -10.60 7.66
C ALA A 29 -10.93 -10.10 6.74
N TRP A 30 -9.80 -10.82 6.70
CA TRP A 30 -8.69 -10.43 5.84
C TRP A 30 -9.05 -10.52 4.36
N ASP A 31 -9.75 -11.56 3.93
CA ASP A 31 -10.14 -11.70 2.53
C ASP A 31 -11.05 -10.55 2.10
N ILE A 32 -11.98 -10.16 2.95
CA ILE A 32 -12.89 -9.03 2.71
C ILE A 32 -12.08 -7.72 2.65
N THR A 33 -11.14 -7.55 3.58
CA THR A 33 -10.29 -6.37 3.65
C THR A 33 -9.41 -6.26 2.40
N LEU A 34 -8.77 -7.34 1.99
CA LEU A 34 -7.91 -7.35 0.83
C LEU A 34 -8.67 -7.02 -0.46
N LYS A 35 -9.89 -7.56 -0.59
CA LYS A 35 -10.75 -7.24 -1.73
C LYS A 35 -11.09 -5.75 -1.76
N ALA A 36 -11.43 -5.17 -0.61
CA ALA A 36 -11.74 -3.75 -0.51
C ALA A 36 -10.53 -2.88 -0.85
N ILE A 37 -9.35 -3.23 -0.35
CA ILE A 37 -8.10 -2.53 -0.66
C ILE A 37 -7.82 -2.58 -2.16
N THR A 38 -7.96 -3.75 -2.77
CA THR A 38 -7.73 -3.92 -4.21
C THR A 38 -8.68 -3.04 -5.02
N GLU A 39 -9.96 -3.01 -4.68
CA GLU A 39 -10.95 -2.19 -5.34
C GLU A 39 -10.63 -0.69 -5.20
N GLU A 40 -10.14 -0.27 -4.03
CA GLU A 40 -9.71 1.11 -3.82
C GLU A 40 -8.52 1.47 -4.71
N PHE A 41 -7.54 0.57 -4.84
CA PHE A 41 -6.37 0.82 -5.68
C PHE A 41 -6.71 0.81 -7.16
N GLU A 42 -7.73 0.07 -7.58
CA GLU A 42 -8.24 0.16 -8.96
C GLU A 42 -8.69 1.59 -9.29
N LYS A 43 -9.04 2.35 -8.27
CA LYS A 43 -9.49 3.74 -8.37
C LYS A 43 -8.59 4.65 -7.53
N ILE A 44 -7.28 4.43 -7.60
CA ILE A 44 -6.32 5.12 -6.73
C ILE A 44 -6.38 6.65 -6.85
N ASP A 45 -6.78 7.17 -8.00
CA ASP A 45 -6.92 8.62 -8.19
C ASP A 45 -7.92 9.21 -7.20
N ILE A 46 -8.95 8.45 -6.83
CA ILE A 46 -9.94 8.88 -5.85
C ILE A 46 -9.32 8.96 -4.46
N LEU A 47 -8.41 8.04 -4.14
CA LEU A 47 -7.71 8.06 -2.85
C LEU A 47 -6.87 9.33 -2.70
N PHE A 48 -6.24 9.79 -3.78
CA PHE A 48 -5.51 11.07 -3.77
C PHE A 48 -6.45 12.25 -3.55
N LEU A 49 -7.59 12.26 -4.21
CA LEU A 49 -8.58 13.34 -4.06
C LEU A 49 -9.10 13.44 -2.62
N LYS A 50 -9.24 12.30 -1.95
CA LYS A 50 -9.72 12.24 -0.56
C LYS A 50 -8.60 12.34 0.47
N THR A 51 -7.37 12.58 0.04
CA THR A 51 -6.17 12.63 0.88
C THR A 51 -5.91 11.36 1.69
N ILE A 52 -6.42 10.21 1.22
CA ILE A 52 -6.17 8.90 1.82
C ILE A 52 -4.82 8.35 1.37
N ALA A 53 -4.45 8.62 0.12
CA ALA A 53 -3.13 8.26 -0.42
C ALA A 53 -2.17 9.43 -0.21
N GLU A 54 -1.05 9.16 0.46
CA GLU A 54 0.02 10.12 0.64
C GLU A 54 1.08 9.90 -0.42
N GLN A 55 1.36 10.93 -1.19
CA GLN A 55 2.41 10.91 -2.20
C GLN A 55 3.77 10.99 -1.52
N ILE A 56 4.64 10.03 -1.81
CA ILE A 56 6.00 9.99 -1.25
C ILE A 56 7.02 10.53 -2.26
N THR A 57 6.87 10.17 -3.54
CA THR A 57 7.77 10.66 -4.59
C THR A 57 7.05 11.67 -5.48
N ASP A 58 7.83 12.37 -6.33
CA ASP A 58 7.28 13.45 -7.16
C ASP A 58 6.26 12.92 -8.17
N LYS A 59 5.08 13.55 -8.23
CA LYS A 59 4.02 13.24 -9.19
C LYS A 59 4.41 13.47 -10.65
N LYS A 60 5.48 14.21 -10.91
CA LYS A 60 5.99 14.44 -12.26
C LYS A 60 6.56 13.16 -12.84
N ASN A 61 7.01 12.24 -12.00
CA ASN A 61 7.50 10.94 -12.44
C ASN A 61 6.33 10.07 -12.89
N ASP A 62 6.55 9.22 -13.88
CA ASP A 62 5.54 8.26 -14.32
C ASP A 62 5.21 7.26 -13.23
N ILE A 63 6.22 6.83 -12.48
CA ILE A 63 6.04 5.96 -11.32
C ILE A 63 6.08 6.79 -10.05
N VAL A 64 5.01 6.69 -9.26
CA VAL A 64 4.86 7.43 -8.00
C VAL A 64 4.72 6.42 -6.86
N ILE A 65 5.58 6.55 -5.85
CA ILE A 65 5.46 5.75 -4.63
C ILE A 65 4.50 6.47 -3.70
N CYS A 66 3.52 5.72 -3.19
CA CYS A 66 2.47 6.25 -2.33
C CYS A 66 2.31 5.39 -1.08
N LYS A 67 1.89 6.03 -0.01
CA LYS A 67 1.55 5.37 1.25
C LYS A 67 0.05 5.54 1.50
N THR A 68 -0.62 4.46 1.86
CA THR A 68 -2.02 4.49 2.23
C THR A 68 -2.22 3.82 3.58
N GLU A 69 -3.32 4.13 4.22
CA GLU A 69 -3.72 3.51 5.47
C GLU A 69 -5.00 2.72 5.24
N PHE A 70 -5.13 1.58 5.90
CA PHE A 70 -6.33 0.78 5.80
C PHE A 70 -6.74 0.23 7.16
N LYS A 71 -8.00 -0.17 7.29
CA LYS A 71 -8.48 -0.86 8.48
C LYS A 71 -9.00 -2.24 8.12
N ILE A 72 -8.96 -3.15 9.07
CA ILE A 72 -9.51 -4.49 8.90
C ILE A 72 -11.05 -4.38 8.94
N SER A 73 -11.72 -5.05 8.00
CA SER A 73 -13.16 -5.07 7.92
C SER A 73 -13.77 -5.54 9.25
N GLY A 74 -14.76 -4.79 9.73
CA GLY A 74 -15.43 -5.11 10.98
C GLY A 74 -14.81 -4.55 12.24
N THR A 75 -13.62 -3.92 12.15
CA THR A 75 -13.01 -3.26 13.32
C THR A 75 -13.56 -1.84 13.49
N GLN A 76 -13.44 -1.33 14.71
CA GLN A 76 -13.93 0.01 15.07
C GLN A 76 -12.92 1.12 14.77
N ASP A 77 -11.67 0.78 14.51
CA ASP A 77 -10.62 1.75 14.28
C ASP A 77 -10.85 2.53 12.99
N SER A 78 -10.42 3.81 12.99
CA SER A 78 -10.28 4.56 11.74
C SER A 78 -9.07 4.00 10.96
N ARG A 79 -8.94 4.37 9.69
CA ARG A 79 -7.78 3.98 8.88
C ARG A 79 -6.47 4.35 9.57
N HIS A 80 -6.36 5.59 10.03
CA HIS A 80 -5.14 6.09 10.69
C HIS A 80 -4.88 5.37 12.02
N ALA A 81 -5.91 5.26 12.86
CA ALA A 81 -5.77 4.65 14.20
C ALA A 81 -5.45 3.16 14.14
N SER A 82 -5.82 2.48 13.05
CA SER A 82 -5.56 1.04 12.89
C SER A 82 -4.06 0.69 12.91
N GLY A 83 -3.21 1.63 12.49
CA GLY A 83 -1.79 1.37 12.34
C GLY A 83 -1.43 0.55 11.11
N ASN A 84 -2.40 0.18 10.29
CA ASN A 84 -2.16 -0.65 9.10
C ASN A 84 -1.85 0.20 7.89
N ARG A 85 -0.81 -0.18 7.14
CA ARG A 85 -0.26 0.62 6.04
C ARG A 85 -0.01 -0.22 4.80
N CYS A 86 -0.19 0.41 3.62
CA CYS A 86 0.26 -0.14 2.34
C CYS A 86 1.21 0.85 1.69
N ILE A 87 2.29 0.33 1.12
CA ILE A 87 3.18 1.11 0.25
C ILE A 87 2.99 0.55 -1.15
N VAL A 88 2.67 1.43 -2.09
CA VAL A 88 2.37 1.04 -3.47
C VAL A 88 3.15 1.87 -4.47
N ALA A 89 3.41 1.30 -5.65
CA ALA A 89 3.96 2.00 -6.80
C ALA A 89 2.88 2.14 -7.84
N MET A 90 2.47 3.38 -8.12
CA MET A 90 1.49 3.70 -9.16
C MET A 90 2.23 4.07 -10.43
N CYS A 91 1.99 3.35 -11.52
CA CYS A 91 2.52 3.67 -12.84
C CYS A 91 1.41 4.26 -13.69
N LYS A 92 1.51 5.55 -14.00
CA LYS A 92 0.44 6.27 -14.70
C LYS A 92 0.32 5.82 -16.17
N SER A 93 1.44 5.67 -16.87
CA SER A 93 1.43 5.29 -18.28
C SER A 93 0.88 3.89 -18.53
N MET A 94 1.16 2.96 -17.60
CA MET A 94 0.69 1.57 -17.70
C MET A 94 -0.65 1.34 -17.01
N ALA A 95 -1.14 2.33 -16.28
CA ALA A 95 -2.35 2.24 -15.45
C ALA A 95 -2.28 1.02 -14.52
N THR A 96 -1.16 0.89 -13.79
CA THR A 96 -0.95 -0.21 -12.83
C THR A 96 -0.63 0.30 -11.45
N VAL A 97 -0.99 -0.49 -10.45
CA VAL A 97 -0.61 -0.28 -9.04
C VAL A 97 0.02 -1.58 -8.55
N GLU A 98 1.28 -1.51 -8.13
CA GLU A 98 1.96 -2.64 -7.51
C GLU A 98 1.98 -2.44 -5.99
N VAL A 99 1.42 -3.39 -5.26
CA VAL A 99 1.44 -3.36 -3.80
C VAL A 99 2.78 -3.94 -3.34
N LEU A 100 3.63 -3.09 -2.80
CA LEU A 100 5.00 -3.42 -2.43
C LEU A 100 5.13 -3.90 -0.99
N LEU A 101 4.43 -3.27 -0.06
CA LEU A 101 4.42 -3.62 1.36
C LEU A 101 3.00 -3.50 1.90
N VAL A 102 2.65 -4.42 2.80
CA VAL A 102 1.41 -4.36 3.60
C VAL A 102 1.82 -4.70 5.02
N TYR A 103 1.78 -3.75 5.92
CA TYR A 103 2.29 -3.99 7.28
C TYR A 103 1.44 -3.29 8.33
N ALA A 104 1.50 -3.81 9.56
CA ALA A 104 1.01 -3.10 10.72
C ALA A 104 2.15 -2.28 11.31
N LYS A 105 1.86 -1.07 11.80
CA LYS A 105 2.87 -0.19 12.39
C LYS A 105 3.67 -0.91 13.48
N THR A 106 3.02 -1.83 14.20
CA THR A 106 3.67 -2.62 15.25
C THR A 106 4.69 -3.63 14.72
N ASP A 107 4.65 -3.95 13.43
CA ASP A 107 5.61 -4.86 12.79
C ASP A 107 6.94 -4.17 12.47
N ILE A 108 6.95 -2.84 12.54
CA ILE A 108 8.15 -2.04 12.31
C ILE A 108 8.63 -1.53 13.66
N HIS A 109 9.80 -1.99 14.06
CA HIS A 109 10.38 -1.65 15.35
C HIS A 109 11.31 -0.43 15.24
N GLY A 110 11.24 0.45 16.24
CA GLY A 110 12.07 1.63 16.30
C GLY A 110 11.30 2.92 15.99
N SER A 111 12.00 4.05 16.11
CA SER A 111 11.40 5.38 16.09
C SER A 111 11.17 5.96 14.69
N ASN A 112 11.66 5.31 13.63
CA ASN A 112 11.56 5.85 12.28
C ASN A 112 10.92 4.87 11.29
N GLU A 113 9.59 4.84 11.31
CA GLU A 113 8.80 4.00 10.42
C GLU A 113 9.14 4.26 8.95
N THR A 114 9.23 5.53 8.56
CA THR A 114 9.47 5.92 7.18
C THR A 114 10.82 5.43 6.68
N ALA A 115 11.89 5.60 7.45
CA ALA A 115 13.22 5.12 7.07
C ALA A 115 13.22 3.60 6.93
N GLN A 116 12.51 2.90 7.81
CA GLN A 116 12.46 1.45 7.77
C GLN A 116 11.75 0.91 6.55
N TRP A 117 10.56 1.44 6.21
CA TRP A 117 9.87 0.93 5.03
C TRP A 117 10.59 1.34 3.73
N LYS A 118 11.22 2.51 3.69
CA LYS A 118 12.07 2.90 2.55
C LYS A 118 13.24 1.94 2.37
N GLY A 119 13.86 1.54 3.48
CA GLY A 119 14.93 0.55 3.46
C GLY A 119 14.48 -0.79 2.90
N LEU A 120 13.31 -1.25 3.31
CA LEU A 120 12.73 -2.50 2.78
C LEU A 120 12.47 -2.41 1.28
N ILE A 121 11.98 -1.27 0.79
CA ILE A 121 11.75 -1.07 -0.64
C ILE A 121 13.09 -1.11 -1.40
N LYS A 122 14.09 -0.39 -0.92
CA LYS A 122 15.40 -0.32 -1.57
C LYS A 122 16.09 -1.68 -1.62
N GLU A 123 15.91 -2.48 -0.57
CA GLU A 123 16.50 -3.81 -0.47
C GLU A 123 15.83 -4.84 -1.37
N ASN A 124 14.49 -4.81 -1.43
CA ASN A 124 13.70 -5.86 -2.08
C ASN A 124 13.17 -5.47 -3.47
N TYR A 125 13.21 -4.20 -3.81
CA TYR A 125 12.73 -3.67 -5.10
C TYR A 125 13.78 -2.74 -5.71
N PRO A 126 14.88 -3.31 -6.25
CA PRO A 126 15.99 -2.49 -6.80
C PRO A 126 15.56 -1.48 -7.86
N GLU A 127 14.48 -1.79 -8.60
CA GLU A 127 13.96 -0.91 -9.64
C GLU A 127 13.45 0.43 -9.11
N TYR A 128 13.15 0.53 -7.82
CA TYR A 128 12.64 1.77 -7.23
C TYR A 128 13.69 2.54 -6.42
N ARG A 129 14.94 2.05 -6.36
CA ARG A 129 16.00 2.73 -5.59
C ARG A 129 16.23 4.17 -6.03
N GLY A 130 16.19 4.41 -7.33
CA GLY A 130 16.51 5.72 -7.90
C GLY A 130 15.44 6.79 -7.63
N ILE A 131 14.27 6.43 -7.20
CA ILE A 131 13.18 7.38 -6.95
C ILE A 131 12.85 7.57 -5.46
N LEU A 132 13.51 6.82 -4.60
CA LEU A 132 13.39 6.99 -3.15
C LEU A 132 14.60 7.82 -2.60
#